data_dcc84fc008d8432eaab85ec68211c197
#
_entry.id   dcc84fc008d8432eaab85ec68211c197
#
_cell.length_a   1.000
_cell.length_b   1.000
_cell.length_c   1.000
_cell.angle_alpha   90.00
_cell.angle_beta   90.00
_cell.angle_gamma   90.00
#
_symmetry.space_group_name_H-M   'P 1'
#
loop_
_entity.id
_entity.type
_entity.pdbx_description
1 polymer ?
#
loop_
_entity_poly.entity_id
_entity_poly.type
_entity_poly.pdbx_seq_one_letter_code
_entity_poly.pdbx_strand_id
1 'polypeptide(L)' 'MPFAIFSLSISEHQTRTFYAAQYNRVRVVAENGQTISLPWEGFKPFVTQDGISGKFAVYFDAHGKFKELKRLE' A
#
# COMPACT_ATOMS: atom_id res chain seq x y z
N MET A 1 8.96 -6.62 -15.45
CA MET A 1 8.04 -5.59 -14.97
C MET A 1 8.54 -5.06 -13.64
N PRO A 2 8.71 -3.74 -13.49
CA PRO A 2 9.23 -3.21 -12.22
C PRO A 2 8.27 -3.46 -11.07
N PHE A 3 8.84 -3.82 -9.94
CA PHE A 3 8.06 -4.05 -8.73
C PHE A 3 8.89 -3.69 -7.51
N ALA A 4 8.22 -3.52 -6.38
CA ALA A 4 8.86 -3.26 -5.10
C ALA A 4 8.15 -4.05 -4.01
N ILE A 5 8.90 -4.44 -2.99
CA ILE A 5 8.37 -5.20 -1.86
C ILE A 5 8.49 -4.37 -0.60
N PHE A 6 7.42 -4.34 0.19
CA PHE A 6 7.41 -3.59 1.44
C PHE A 6 6.53 -4.30 2.47
N SER A 7 6.82 -4.04 3.74
CA SER A 7 5.98 -4.49 4.84
C SER A 7 5.19 -3.30 5.36
N LEU A 8 3.96 -3.53 5.74
CA LEU A 8 3.06 -2.48 6.18
C LEU A 8 2.27 -2.95 7.39
N SER A 9 2.09 -2.05 8.34
CA SER A 9 1.24 -2.30 9.49
C SER A 9 0.49 -1.00 9.80
N ILE A 10 -0.81 -0.99 9.50
CA ILE A 10 -1.68 0.15 9.76
C ILE A 10 -2.82 -0.34 10.62
N SER A 11 -3.02 0.31 11.79
CA SER A 11 -4.07 -0.07 12.71
C SER A 11 -5.45 0.26 12.16
N GLU A 12 -6.47 -0.34 12.75
CA GLU A 12 -7.86 -0.06 12.37
C GLU A 12 -8.18 1.44 12.53
N HIS A 13 -7.68 2.05 13.59
CA HIS A 13 -7.87 3.49 13.81
C HIS A 13 -7.24 4.32 12.67
N GLN A 14 -6.07 3.94 12.21
CA GLN A 14 -5.41 4.64 11.13
C GLN A 14 -6.14 4.44 9.80
N THR A 15 -6.71 3.25 9.57
CA THR A 15 -7.49 3.03 8.34
C THR A 15 -8.73 3.92 8.31
N ARG A 16 -9.35 4.15 9.45
CA ARG A 16 -10.48 5.11 9.53
C ARG A 16 -10.06 6.51 9.13
N THR A 17 -8.85 6.92 9.52
CA THR A 17 -8.32 8.22 9.15
C THR A 17 -8.19 8.35 7.64
N PHE A 18 -7.71 7.30 6.97
CA PHE A 18 -7.61 7.31 5.50
C PHE A 18 -8.98 7.40 4.85
N TYR A 19 -9.99 6.70 5.39
CA TYR A 19 -11.34 6.77 4.83
C TYR A 19 -11.97 8.15 5.05
N ALA A 20 -11.71 8.78 6.19
CA ALA A 20 -12.30 10.07 6.53
C ALA A 20 -11.58 11.23 5.84
N ALA A 21 -10.28 11.08 5.59
CA ALA A 21 -9.48 12.14 4.98
C ALA A 21 -9.70 12.19 3.49
N GLN A 22 -9.48 13.38 2.92
CA GLN A 22 -9.52 13.54 1.48
C GLN A 22 -8.23 13.03 0.82
N TYR A 23 -7.25 12.66 1.64
CA TYR A 23 -6.03 12.05 1.15
C TYR A 23 -6.32 10.62 0.73
N ASN A 24 -5.81 10.24 -0.41
CA ASN A 24 -5.97 8.88 -0.90
C ASN A 24 -4.64 8.26 -1.29
N ARG A 25 -3.55 8.71 -0.67
CA ARG A 25 -2.20 8.22 -0.92
C ARG A 25 -1.59 7.65 0.35
N VAL A 26 -0.90 6.52 0.22
CA VAL A 26 -0.18 5.88 1.31
C VAL A 26 1.30 5.87 0.95
N ARG A 27 2.15 6.35 1.86
CA ARG A 27 3.59 6.35 1.65
C ARG A 27 4.20 5.15 2.36
N VAL A 28 4.94 4.34 1.61
CA VAL A 28 5.60 3.15 2.14
C VAL A 28 7.08 3.18 1.79
N VAL A 29 7.88 2.46 2.58
CA VAL A 29 9.31 2.31 2.30
C VAL A 29 9.55 0.87 1.86
N ALA A 30 10.05 0.71 0.65
CA ALA A 30 10.36 -0.60 0.10
C ALA A 30 11.62 -1.17 0.73
N GLU A 31 11.83 -2.47 0.53
CA GLU A 31 13.00 -3.16 1.08
C GLU A 31 14.32 -2.59 0.56
N ASN A 32 14.30 -2.00 -0.63
CA ASN A 32 15.49 -1.37 -1.21
C ASN A 32 15.72 0.05 -0.68
N GLY A 33 14.92 0.53 0.27
CA GLY A 33 15.04 1.86 0.86
C GLY A 33 14.29 2.95 0.13
N GLN A 34 13.68 2.66 -1.00
CA GLN A 34 12.95 3.64 -1.78
C GLN A 34 11.60 3.95 -1.12
N THR A 35 11.26 5.24 -1.03
CA THR A 35 9.95 5.67 -0.57
C THR A 35 8.99 5.72 -1.75
N ILE A 36 7.83 5.10 -1.60
CA ILE A 36 6.84 4.98 -2.67
C ILE A 36 5.50 5.50 -2.18
N SER A 37 4.85 6.33 -2.99
CA SER A 37 3.49 6.80 -2.72
C SER A 37 2.51 5.99 -3.54
N LEU A 38 1.54 5.36 -2.87
CA LEU A 38 0.57 4.47 -3.52
C LEU A 38 -0.85 4.95 -3.27
N PRO A 39 -1.78 4.68 -4.20
CA PRO A 39 -3.17 5.07 -4.00
C PRO A 39 -3.80 4.22 -2.89
N TRP A 40 -4.54 4.87 -1.99
CA TRP A 40 -5.25 4.17 -0.92
C TRP A 40 -6.20 3.10 -1.47
N GLU A 41 -6.81 3.36 -2.61
CA GLU A 41 -7.75 2.42 -3.22
C GLU A 41 -7.14 1.06 -3.49
N GLY A 42 -5.84 1.00 -3.76
CA GLY A 42 -5.15 -0.27 -3.98
C GLY A 42 -5.09 -1.12 -2.71
N PHE A 43 -5.21 -0.50 -1.54
CA PHE A 43 -5.16 -1.20 -0.26
C PHE A 43 -6.53 -1.63 0.25
N LYS A 44 -7.60 -1.04 -0.26
CA LYS A 44 -8.95 -1.33 0.24
C LYS A 44 -9.30 -2.81 0.29
N PRO A 45 -8.95 -3.64 -0.73
CA PRO A 45 -9.26 -5.06 -0.67
C PRO A 45 -8.56 -5.82 0.45
N PHE A 46 -7.51 -5.23 1.03
CA PHE A 46 -6.71 -5.88 2.07
C PHE A 46 -7.04 -5.38 3.48
N VAL A 47 -7.97 -4.43 3.60
CA VAL A 47 -8.37 -3.90 4.91
C VAL A 47 -9.20 -4.93 5.65
N THR A 48 -8.79 -5.21 6.89
CA THR A 48 -9.55 -6.08 7.77
C THR A 48 -10.06 -5.27 8.95
N GLN A 49 -10.83 -5.91 9.83
CA GLN A 49 -11.32 -5.24 11.03
C GLN A 49 -10.19 -4.80 11.97
N ASP A 50 -8.99 -5.38 11.79
CA ASP A 50 -7.81 -5.03 12.59
C ASP A 50 -6.89 -4.05 11.85
N GLY A 51 -7.29 -3.59 10.67
CA GLY A 51 -6.47 -2.72 9.84
C GLY A 51 -5.83 -3.45 8.68
N ILE A 52 -4.62 -3.04 8.31
CA ILE A 52 -3.85 -3.69 7.25
C ILE A 52 -2.52 -4.11 7.84
N SER A 53 -2.15 -5.36 7.65
CA SER A 53 -0.86 -5.85 8.13
C SER A 53 -0.36 -6.93 7.19
N GLY A 54 0.92 -6.88 6.85
CA GLY A 54 1.54 -7.91 6.06
C GLY A 54 2.63 -7.41 5.15
N LYS A 55 3.08 -8.29 4.29
CA LYS A 55 4.10 -8.02 3.30
C LYS A 55 3.46 -8.00 1.93
N PHE A 56 3.79 -6.98 1.14
CA PHE A 56 3.14 -6.73 -0.14
C PHE A 56 4.17 -6.54 -1.24
N ALA A 57 3.75 -6.87 -2.46
CA ALA A 57 4.49 -6.53 -3.67
C ALA A 57 3.62 -5.57 -4.48
N VAL A 58 4.21 -4.46 -4.90
CA VAL A 58 3.53 -3.50 -5.77
C VAL A 58 4.18 -3.56 -7.14
N TYR A 59 3.35 -3.60 -8.17
CA TYR A 59 3.78 -3.67 -9.56
C TYR A 59 3.45 -2.37 -10.28
N PHE A 60 4.37 -1.93 -11.13
CA PHE A 60 4.23 -0.71 -11.91
C PHE A 60 4.22 -1.03 -13.39
N ASP A 61 3.59 -0.15 -14.18
CA ASP A 61 3.65 -0.30 -15.63
C ASP A 61 4.96 0.28 -16.18
N ALA A 62 5.10 0.27 -17.50
CA ALA A 62 6.30 0.75 -18.17
C ALA A 62 6.55 2.25 -17.95
N HIS A 63 5.52 2.99 -17.52
CA HIS A 63 5.61 4.43 -17.25
C HIS A 63 5.81 4.74 -15.78
N GLY A 64 5.97 3.72 -14.94
CA GLY A 64 6.15 3.89 -13.50
C GLY A 64 4.87 4.14 -12.73
N LYS A 65 3.72 3.92 -13.36
CA LYS A 65 2.43 4.10 -12.70
C LYS A 65 2.00 2.82 -11.98
N PHE A 66 1.27 3.00 -10.88
CA PHE A 66 0.72 1.88 -10.13
C PHE A 66 -0.15 0.99 -11.02
N LYS A 67 0.11 -0.31 -10.97
CA LYS A 67 -0.66 -1.28 -11.73
C LYS A 67 -1.40 -2.24 -10.82
N GLU A 68 -0.72 -2.84 -9.86
CA GLU A 68 -1.29 -3.90 -9.06
C GLU A 68 -0.59 -4.01 -7.72
N LEU A 69 -1.34 -4.38 -6.69
CA LEU A 69 -0.80 -4.67 -5.36
C LEU A 69 -1.20 -6.10 -5.00
N LYS A 70 -0.20 -6.89 -4.57
CA LYS A 70 -0.43 -8.27 -4.14
C LYS A 70 0.07 -8.45 -2.72
N ARG A 71 -0.68 -9.18 -1.91
CA ARG A 71 -0.24 -9.56 -0.59
C ARG A 71 0.61 -10.82 -0.68
N LEU A 72 1.79 -10.79 -0.05
CA LEU A 72 2.70 -11.93 -0.03
C LEU A 72 2.58 -12.74 1.26
N GLU A 73 2.24 -12.09 2.37
CA GLU A 73 2.09 -12.77 3.66
C GLU A 73 0.97 -12.14 4.47
#